data_735843a96b9b955823c38cc0052e5953
#
_entry.id   735843a96b9b955823c38cc0052e5953
#
_cell.length_a   1.000
_cell.length_b   1.000
_cell.length_c   1.000
_cell.angle_alpha   90.00
_cell.angle_beta   90.00
_cell.angle_gamma   90.00
#
_symmetry.space_group_name_H-M   'P 1'
#
loop_
_entity.id
_entity.type
_entity.pdbx_description
1 polymer ?
#
loop_
_entity_poly.entity_id
_entity_poly.type
_entity_poly.pdbx_seq_one_letter_code
_entity_poly.pdbx_strand_id
1 'polypeptide(L)'
;MKRAFEFVDEKSQKFWWIETSENKFVVNYGKIDTIGKYEIKEWDSVEECEKQATKLINSKIRKGYKEVNFDYNNHYYFDDMEYDIDFLTSHPNFREHFTDEQLYCNCGDEETPVGSDTGNDVLHIIEEKIRKNKNFSFVDFPKYLLEKEWGIEYFEPILITDEKVFAEELKIKDKGLSREAIINESDEVVIATAFAQIKITGKIDEELKEKALL
;
A
#
# COMPACT_ATOMS: atom_id res chain seq x y z
N MET A 1 2.06 18.69 -10.86
CA MET A 1 3.49 18.73 -11.26
C MET A 1 4.19 17.52 -10.64
N LYS A 2 5.07 16.83 -11.42
CA LYS A 2 5.87 15.69 -10.90
C LYS A 2 7.32 15.84 -11.35
N ARG A 3 8.29 15.85 -10.40
CA ARG A 3 9.72 16.07 -10.68
C ARG A 3 10.60 15.25 -9.75
N ALA A 4 11.71 14.74 -10.26
CA ALA A 4 12.65 13.94 -9.51
C ALA A 4 14.09 14.47 -9.64
N PHE A 5 14.87 14.26 -8.60
CA PHE A 5 16.22 14.79 -8.48
C PHE A 5 17.12 13.78 -7.76
N GLU A 6 18.39 13.76 -8.13
CA GLU A 6 19.41 12.97 -7.45
C GLU A 6 20.58 13.85 -7.00
N PHE A 7 21.13 13.47 -5.87
CA PHE A 7 22.39 14.00 -5.35
C PHE A 7 23.39 12.86 -5.21
N VAL A 8 24.51 12.97 -5.93
CA VAL A 8 25.58 11.96 -5.95
C VAL A 8 26.90 12.66 -5.70
N ASP A 9 27.61 12.26 -4.63
CA ASP A 9 28.99 12.63 -4.34
C ASP A 9 29.77 11.40 -3.85
N GLU A 10 31.02 11.57 -3.44
CA GLU A 10 31.88 10.49 -2.95
C GLU A 10 31.34 9.75 -1.71
N LYS A 11 30.45 10.38 -0.93
CA LYS A 11 29.98 9.90 0.37
C LYS A 11 28.48 9.61 0.41
N SER A 12 27.74 10.09 -0.59
CA SER A 12 26.28 10.10 -0.52
C SER A 12 25.63 9.96 -1.89
N GLN A 13 24.69 9.03 -2.00
CA GLN A 13 23.86 8.82 -3.17
C GLN A 13 22.40 8.87 -2.72
N LYS A 14 21.68 9.93 -3.10
CA LYS A 14 20.30 10.19 -2.63
C LYS A 14 19.42 10.55 -3.78
N PHE A 15 18.17 10.10 -3.70
CA PHE A 15 17.10 10.58 -4.55
C PHE A 15 16.11 11.44 -3.74
N TRP A 16 15.38 12.26 -4.44
CA TRP A 16 14.25 13.02 -3.94
C TRP A 16 13.30 13.34 -5.10
N TRP A 17 12.03 13.03 -4.94
CA TRP A 17 11.04 13.47 -5.91
C TRP A 17 9.83 14.10 -5.20
N ILE A 18 9.05 14.88 -5.96
CA ILE A 18 7.85 15.57 -5.52
C ILE A 18 6.75 15.42 -6.57
N GLU A 19 5.53 15.20 -6.12
CA GLU A 19 4.32 15.24 -6.95
C GLU A 19 3.28 16.11 -6.26
N THR A 20 2.66 17.06 -7.01
CA THR A 20 1.58 17.91 -6.51
C THR A 20 0.26 17.47 -7.11
N SER A 21 -0.80 17.48 -6.29
CA SER A 21 -2.19 17.30 -6.71
C SER A 21 -3.05 18.24 -5.88
N GLU A 22 -3.81 19.11 -6.56
CA GLU A 22 -4.64 20.12 -5.90
C GLU A 22 -3.85 20.92 -4.85
N ASN A 23 -4.33 20.99 -3.61
CA ASN A 23 -3.72 21.74 -2.51
C ASN A 23 -2.73 20.92 -1.68
N LYS A 24 -2.39 19.69 -2.10
CA LYS A 24 -1.42 18.83 -1.42
C LYS A 24 -0.28 18.39 -2.34
N PHE A 25 0.83 18.01 -1.74
CA PHE A 25 1.91 17.33 -2.43
C PHE A 25 2.49 16.20 -1.59
N VAL A 26 3.03 15.20 -2.27
CA VAL A 26 3.88 14.16 -1.67
C VAL A 26 5.33 14.41 -2.04
N VAL A 27 6.22 14.14 -1.10
CA VAL A 27 7.66 13.96 -1.36
C VAL A 27 8.08 12.56 -0.97
N ASN A 28 8.95 11.96 -1.78
CA ASN A 28 9.63 10.73 -1.40
C ASN A 28 11.14 10.93 -1.52
N TYR A 29 11.89 10.47 -0.54
CA TYR A 29 13.33 10.67 -0.51
C TYR A 29 14.06 9.58 0.28
N GLY A 30 15.30 9.32 -0.14
CA GLY A 30 16.12 8.31 0.52
C GLY A 30 17.46 8.13 -0.16
N LYS A 31 18.11 7.00 0.15
CA LYS A 31 19.26 6.54 -0.63
C LYS A 31 18.77 5.99 -1.97
N ILE A 32 19.56 6.15 -3.03
CA ILE A 32 19.29 5.51 -4.32
C ILE A 32 19.16 4.00 -4.09
N ASP A 33 18.27 3.34 -4.81
CA ASP A 33 17.92 1.92 -4.71
C ASP A 33 17.22 1.51 -3.39
N THR A 34 16.64 2.48 -2.67
CA THR A 34 15.75 2.20 -1.52
C THR A 34 14.34 2.71 -1.80
N ILE A 35 13.37 2.25 -1.02
CA ILE A 35 11.98 2.72 -1.09
C ILE A 35 11.87 4.20 -0.68
N GLY A 36 12.72 4.63 0.24
CA GLY A 36 12.68 5.98 0.79
C GLY A 36 11.60 6.18 1.86
N LYS A 37 11.47 7.45 2.28
CA LYS A 37 10.42 7.93 3.17
C LYS A 37 9.45 8.80 2.39
N TYR A 38 8.17 8.57 2.58
CA TYR A 38 7.08 9.38 2.04
C TYR A 38 6.66 10.42 3.09
N GLU A 39 6.34 11.62 2.64
CA GLU A 39 5.75 12.69 3.45
C GLU A 39 4.74 13.46 2.59
N ILE A 40 3.50 13.55 3.08
CA ILE A 40 2.43 14.37 2.49
C ILE A 40 2.36 15.70 3.23
N LYS A 41 2.02 16.74 2.49
CA LYS A 41 1.71 18.06 3.06
C LYS A 41 0.56 18.67 2.32
N GLU A 42 -0.40 19.16 3.08
CA GLU A 42 -1.59 19.84 2.61
C GLU A 42 -1.55 21.32 2.99
N TRP A 43 -2.19 22.15 2.18
CA TRP A 43 -2.19 23.60 2.28
C TRP A 43 -3.61 24.13 2.12
N ASP A 44 -3.84 25.38 2.55
CA ASP A 44 -5.16 26.01 2.45
C ASP A 44 -5.57 26.30 1.00
N SER A 45 -4.64 26.32 0.04
CA SER A 45 -4.92 26.58 -1.37
C SER A 45 -3.90 25.92 -2.31
N VAL A 46 -4.31 25.74 -3.57
CA VAL A 46 -3.46 25.23 -4.66
C VAL A 46 -2.26 26.18 -4.87
N GLU A 47 -2.46 27.49 -4.83
CA GLU A 47 -1.40 28.48 -5.03
C GLU A 47 -0.33 28.42 -3.94
N GLU A 48 -0.75 28.23 -2.68
CA GLU A 48 0.24 28.09 -1.59
C GLU A 48 0.98 26.75 -1.70
N CYS A 49 0.29 25.66 -2.04
CA CYS A 49 0.90 24.37 -2.31
C CYS A 49 1.98 24.47 -3.41
N GLU A 50 1.65 25.05 -4.56
CA GLU A 50 2.59 25.22 -5.67
C GLU A 50 3.80 26.10 -5.29
N LYS A 51 3.58 27.15 -4.54
CA LYS A 51 4.64 28.04 -4.03
C LYS A 51 5.57 27.29 -3.07
N GLN A 52 5.04 26.47 -2.16
CA GLN A 52 5.84 25.66 -1.23
C GLN A 52 6.60 24.54 -1.96
N ALA A 53 5.96 23.87 -2.91
CA ALA A 53 6.62 22.88 -3.77
C ALA A 53 7.80 23.51 -4.53
N THR A 54 7.59 24.67 -5.13
CA THR A 54 8.64 25.43 -5.84
C THR A 54 9.80 25.80 -4.92
N LYS A 55 9.52 26.24 -3.69
CA LYS A 55 10.57 26.55 -2.70
C LYS A 55 11.41 25.31 -2.37
N LEU A 56 10.76 24.14 -2.17
CA LEU A 56 11.46 22.90 -1.89
C LEU A 56 12.36 22.48 -3.05
N ILE A 57 11.85 22.51 -4.28
CA ILE A 57 12.61 22.22 -5.50
C ILE A 57 13.85 23.11 -5.59
N ASN A 58 13.67 24.43 -5.46
CA ASN A 58 14.77 25.38 -5.51
C ASN A 58 15.81 25.14 -4.39
N SER A 59 15.35 24.74 -3.20
CA SER A 59 16.24 24.34 -2.10
C SER A 59 17.07 23.12 -2.45
N LYS A 60 16.48 22.09 -3.09
CA LYS A 60 17.20 20.88 -3.53
C LYS A 60 18.23 21.21 -4.60
N ILE A 61 17.86 22.02 -5.60
CA ILE A 61 18.79 22.48 -6.66
C ILE A 61 19.99 23.23 -6.04
N ARG A 62 19.76 24.16 -5.11
CA ARG A 62 20.84 24.88 -4.42
C ARG A 62 21.76 23.97 -3.60
N LYS A 63 21.25 22.83 -3.13
CA LYS A 63 22.01 21.79 -2.43
C LYS A 63 22.77 20.85 -3.37
N GLY A 64 22.74 21.09 -4.68
CA GLY A 64 23.46 20.30 -5.68
C GLY A 64 22.71 19.10 -6.23
N TYR A 65 21.42 18.96 -5.93
CA TYR A 65 20.57 17.94 -6.57
C TYR A 65 20.40 18.30 -8.05
N LYS A 66 20.49 17.28 -8.90
CA LYS A 66 20.28 17.40 -10.36
C LYS A 66 18.98 16.70 -10.72
N GLU A 67 18.21 17.33 -11.61
CA GLU A 67 16.97 16.72 -12.12
C GLU A 67 17.29 15.50 -12.96
N VAL A 68 16.50 14.43 -12.77
CA VAL A 68 16.65 13.14 -13.43
C VAL A 68 15.31 12.62 -13.95
N ASN A 69 15.39 11.68 -14.89
CA ASN A 69 14.23 10.88 -15.26
C ASN A 69 14.12 9.70 -14.30
N PHE A 70 13.09 9.68 -13.47
CA PHE A 70 12.89 8.68 -12.43
C PHE A 70 11.89 7.61 -12.91
N ASP A 71 12.19 6.34 -12.63
CA ASP A 71 11.31 5.23 -12.98
C ASP A 71 10.24 5.02 -11.91
N TYR A 72 9.17 5.80 -12.01
CA TYR A 72 8.03 5.74 -11.10
C TYR A 72 7.28 4.40 -11.15
N ASN A 73 7.34 3.67 -12.27
CA ASN A 73 6.61 2.41 -12.45
C ASN A 73 7.33 1.19 -11.87
N ASN A 74 8.59 1.31 -11.51
CA ASN A 74 9.34 0.27 -10.84
C ASN A 74 9.71 0.65 -9.40
N HIS A 75 9.06 1.67 -8.87
CA HIS A 75 9.25 2.12 -7.49
C HIS A 75 8.09 1.64 -6.61
N TYR A 76 8.37 1.33 -5.34
CA TYR A 76 7.36 0.94 -4.36
C TYR A 76 6.81 2.17 -3.66
N TYR A 77 5.49 2.21 -3.49
CA TYR A 77 4.76 3.30 -2.89
C TYR A 77 4.27 2.91 -1.50
N PHE A 78 4.68 3.67 -0.49
CA PHE A 78 4.34 3.44 0.91
C PHE A 78 3.67 4.67 1.49
N ASP A 79 2.77 4.44 2.45
CA ASP A 79 2.06 5.53 3.07
C ASP A 79 2.96 6.39 3.98
N ASP A 80 2.54 7.63 4.16
CA ASP A 80 3.04 8.50 5.20
C ASP A 80 2.35 8.14 6.51
N MET A 81 3.11 7.61 7.47
CA MET A 81 2.61 7.17 8.78
C MET A 81 1.89 8.26 9.59
N GLU A 82 2.01 9.53 9.19
CA GLU A 82 1.40 10.69 9.86
C GLU A 82 0.17 11.22 9.11
N TYR A 83 -0.15 10.67 7.93
CA TYR A 83 -1.17 11.25 7.02
C TYR A 83 -2.26 10.27 6.57
N ASP A 84 -2.19 9.01 6.90
CA ASP A 84 -3.06 7.96 6.38
C ASP A 84 -2.84 7.61 4.89
N ILE A 85 -3.71 6.75 4.35
CA ILE A 85 -3.67 6.28 2.97
C ILE A 85 -4.08 7.41 2.03
N ASP A 86 -3.29 7.62 0.98
CA ASP A 86 -3.54 8.67 -0.01
C ASP A 86 -3.21 8.19 -1.43
N PHE A 87 -3.91 8.75 -2.42
CA PHE A 87 -3.60 8.47 -3.82
C PHE A 87 -2.18 8.87 -4.19
N LEU A 88 -1.65 9.96 -3.65
CA LEU A 88 -0.29 10.38 -3.94
C LEU A 88 0.78 9.42 -3.41
N THR A 89 0.45 8.62 -2.40
CA THR A 89 1.30 7.54 -1.86
C THR A 89 0.98 6.17 -2.49
N SER A 90 0.15 6.14 -3.52
CA SER A 90 -0.22 4.94 -4.25
C SER A 90 0.45 4.86 -5.62
N HIS A 91 0.75 3.65 -6.08
CA HIS A 91 1.40 3.42 -7.37
C HIS A 91 0.60 4.03 -8.54
N PRO A 92 1.26 4.60 -9.58
CA PRO A 92 0.54 5.18 -10.73
C PRO A 92 -0.50 4.26 -11.37
N ASN A 93 -0.18 2.97 -11.56
CA ASN A 93 -1.13 2.00 -12.11
C ASN A 93 -2.35 1.79 -11.20
N PHE A 94 -2.15 1.81 -9.87
CA PHE A 94 -3.27 1.78 -8.93
C PHE A 94 -4.21 2.96 -9.17
N ARG A 95 -3.68 4.17 -9.21
CA ARG A 95 -4.45 5.41 -9.41
C ARG A 95 -5.17 5.48 -10.75
N GLU A 96 -4.63 4.84 -11.80
CA GLU A 96 -5.26 4.76 -13.11
C GLU A 96 -6.51 3.87 -13.10
N HIS A 97 -6.51 2.80 -12.31
CA HIS A 97 -7.59 1.80 -12.29
C HIS A 97 -8.60 2.04 -11.16
N PHE A 98 -8.16 2.54 -10.03
CA PHE A 98 -8.99 2.81 -8.84
C PHE A 98 -9.16 4.32 -8.68
N THR A 99 -10.08 4.90 -9.45
CA THR A 99 -10.21 6.36 -9.60
C THR A 99 -11.03 7.03 -8.49
N ASP A 100 -11.73 6.27 -7.67
CA ASP A 100 -12.51 6.79 -6.55
C ASP A 100 -11.66 6.82 -5.28
N GLU A 101 -11.04 7.98 -5.01
CA GLU A 101 -10.20 8.17 -3.82
C GLU A 101 -10.98 7.98 -2.52
N GLN A 102 -12.25 8.41 -2.48
CA GLN A 102 -13.08 8.29 -1.28
C GLN A 102 -13.40 6.84 -0.96
N LEU A 103 -13.55 5.99 -1.97
CA LEU A 103 -13.80 4.57 -1.80
C LEU A 103 -12.51 3.81 -1.42
N TYR A 104 -11.40 4.08 -2.14
CA TYR A 104 -10.21 3.24 -2.05
C TYR A 104 -9.14 3.71 -1.06
N CYS A 105 -9.27 4.93 -0.53
CA CYS A 105 -8.35 5.48 0.47
C CYS A 105 -9.07 5.94 1.75
N ASN A 106 -10.27 5.44 2.01
CA ASN A 106 -11.04 5.79 3.20
C ASN A 106 -10.83 4.77 4.32
N CYS A 107 -10.03 5.13 5.31
CA CYS A 107 -9.78 4.30 6.49
C CYS A 107 -10.93 4.28 7.51
N GLY A 108 -12.03 4.97 7.24
CA GLY A 108 -13.19 5.04 8.14
C GLY A 108 -14.42 4.27 7.64
N ASP A 109 -14.31 3.58 6.52
CA ASP A 109 -15.39 2.83 5.89
C ASP A 109 -15.07 1.34 5.85
N GLU A 110 -15.71 0.56 6.71
CA GLU A 110 -15.47 -0.90 6.85
C GLU A 110 -15.76 -1.70 5.56
N GLU A 111 -16.50 -1.12 4.61
CA GLU A 111 -16.77 -1.76 3.32
C GLU A 111 -15.63 -1.56 2.29
N THR A 112 -14.62 -0.77 2.62
CA THR A 112 -13.47 -0.56 1.74
C THR A 112 -12.34 -1.56 2.04
N PRO A 113 -11.47 -1.90 1.07
CA PRO A 113 -10.41 -2.90 1.25
C PRO A 113 -9.41 -2.61 2.38
N VAL A 114 -9.32 -1.35 2.82
CA VAL A 114 -8.37 -0.91 3.86
C VAL A 114 -9.05 -0.11 4.98
N GLY A 115 -10.37 -0.02 4.96
CA GLY A 115 -11.11 0.75 5.95
C GLY A 115 -11.45 -0.02 7.21
N SER A 116 -11.50 -1.35 7.14
CA SER A 116 -11.60 -2.19 8.33
C SER A 116 -10.29 -2.21 9.12
N ASP A 117 -10.37 -2.52 10.41
CA ASP A 117 -9.19 -2.71 11.25
C ASP A 117 -8.24 -3.76 10.65
N THR A 118 -8.78 -4.89 10.18
CA THR A 118 -8.02 -5.96 9.52
C THR A 118 -7.34 -5.47 8.26
N GLY A 119 -8.06 -4.80 7.35
CA GLY A 119 -7.52 -4.31 6.09
C GLY A 119 -6.41 -3.28 6.27
N ASN A 120 -6.58 -2.38 7.23
CA ASN A 120 -5.59 -1.36 7.59
C ASN A 120 -4.33 -2.00 8.18
N ASP A 121 -4.49 -2.91 9.14
CA ASP A 121 -3.38 -3.66 9.75
C ASP A 121 -2.60 -4.46 8.70
N VAL A 122 -3.28 -5.16 7.79
CA VAL A 122 -2.67 -5.90 6.68
C VAL A 122 -1.77 -5.01 5.85
N LEU A 123 -2.23 -3.84 5.41
CA LEU A 123 -1.44 -2.91 4.61
C LEU A 123 -0.19 -2.44 5.35
N HIS A 124 -0.32 -2.00 6.60
CA HIS A 124 0.81 -1.52 7.41
C HIS A 124 1.83 -2.63 7.70
N ILE A 125 1.36 -3.85 8.01
CA ILE A 125 2.26 -5.00 8.24
C ILE A 125 3.02 -5.35 6.95
N ILE A 126 2.36 -5.34 5.80
CA ILE A 126 3.01 -5.58 4.49
C ILE A 126 4.12 -4.54 4.25
N GLU A 127 3.84 -3.26 4.43
CA GLU A 127 4.84 -2.21 4.26
C GLU A 127 6.06 -2.41 5.17
N GLU A 128 5.82 -2.74 6.44
CA GLU A 128 6.90 -3.03 7.39
C GLU A 128 7.74 -4.25 6.98
N LYS A 129 7.09 -5.33 6.53
CA LYS A 129 7.74 -6.56 6.08
C LYS A 129 8.60 -6.33 4.83
N ILE A 130 8.08 -5.59 3.84
CA ILE A 130 8.83 -5.26 2.62
C ILE A 130 10.07 -4.41 2.96
N ARG A 131 9.97 -3.45 3.88
CA ARG A 131 11.12 -2.66 4.35
C ARG A 131 12.22 -3.53 4.95
N LYS A 132 11.86 -4.63 5.60
CA LYS A 132 12.79 -5.56 6.24
C LYS A 132 13.30 -6.65 5.30
N ASN A 133 12.49 -7.07 4.34
CA ASN A 133 12.79 -8.19 3.42
C ASN A 133 12.37 -7.86 1.99
N LYS A 134 13.36 -7.63 1.11
CA LYS A 134 13.12 -7.37 -0.32
C LYS A 134 12.51 -8.56 -1.09
N ASN A 135 12.59 -9.78 -0.54
CA ASN A 135 12.02 -10.99 -1.14
C ASN A 135 10.67 -11.35 -0.49
N PHE A 136 9.87 -10.34 -0.14
CA PHE A 136 8.55 -10.53 0.42
C PHE A 136 7.62 -11.22 -0.59
N SER A 137 6.87 -12.24 -0.15
CA SER A 137 5.88 -12.95 -0.95
C SER A 137 4.47 -12.50 -0.55
N PHE A 138 3.77 -11.85 -1.46
CA PHE A 138 2.37 -11.48 -1.23
C PHE A 138 1.45 -12.71 -1.24
N VAL A 139 1.74 -13.70 -2.06
CA VAL A 139 0.93 -14.93 -2.18
C VAL A 139 0.90 -15.73 -0.88
N ASP A 140 2.05 -15.84 -0.20
CA ASP A 140 2.18 -16.60 1.05
C ASP A 140 1.78 -15.79 2.29
N PHE A 141 1.65 -14.49 2.14
CA PHE A 141 1.49 -13.58 3.28
C PHE A 141 0.18 -13.79 4.05
N PRO A 142 -1.01 -13.98 3.43
CA PRO A 142 -2.25 -14.18 4.18
C PRO A 142 -2.16 -15.36 5.15
N LYS A 143 -1.70 -16.49 4.67
CA LYS A 143 -1.49 -17.67 5.51
C LYS A 143 -0.47 -17.44 6.62
N TYR A 144 0.65 -16.79 6.28
CA TYR A 144 1.68 -16.47 7.27
C TYR A 144 1.14 -15.54 8.35
N LEU A 145 0.42 -14.48 8.00
CA LEU A 145 -0.14 -13.53 8.95
C LEU A 145 -1.10 -14.21 9.92
N LEU A 146 -2.09 -14.91 9.40
CA LEU A 146 -3.12 -15.58 10.21
C LEU A 146 -2.53 -16.64 11.11
N GLU A 147 -1.76 -17.60 10.56
CA GLU A 147 -1.27 -18.75 11.33
C GLU A 147 -0.11 -18.42 12.27
N LYS A 148 0.82 -17.53 11.86
CA LYS A 148 2.06 -17.30 12.60
C LYS A 148 2.04 -16.06 13.48
N GLU A 149 1.34 -15.02 13.09
CA GLU A 149 1.30 -13.79 13.87
C GLU A 149 0.01 -13.66 14.70
N TRP A 150 -1.14 -13.99 14.10
CA TRP A 150 -2.43 -13.87 14.81
C TRP A 150 -2.89 -15.17 15.48
N GLY A 151 -2.31 -16.32 15.11
CA GLY A 151 -2.66 -17.60 15.68
C GLY A 151 -4.06 -18.10 15.32
N ILE A 152 -4.59 -17.64 14.21
CA ILE A 152 -5.88 -18.02 13.60
C ILE A 152 -5.60 -19.01 12.47
N GLU A 153 -6.42 -20.05 12.33
CA GLU A 153 -6.32 -20.96 11.20
C GLU A 153 -6.61 -20.21 9.89
N TYR A 154 -5.75 -20.38 8.88
CA TYR A 154 -6.00 -19.85 7.54
C TYR A 154 -6.93 -20.80 6.77
N PHE A 155 -8.02 -20.27 6.27
CA PHE A 155 -8.90 -20.97 5.36
C PHE A 155 -8.65 -20.54 3.91
N GLU A 156 -8.20 -21.44 3.07
CA GLU A 156 -7.96 -21.12 1.65
C GLU A 156 -9.27 -20.74 0.98
N PRO A 157 -9.35 -19.59 0.28
CA PRO A 157 -10.54 -19.22 -0.50
C PRO A 157 -10.92 -20.32 -1.50
N ILE A 158 -12.16 -20.72 -1.51
CA ILE A 158 -12.69 -21.77 -2.39
C ILE A 158 -14.00 -21.33 -3.03
N LEU A 159 -14.22 -21.76 -4.27
CA LEU A 159 -15.52 -21.63 -4.89
C LEU A 159 -16.52 -22.56 -4.19
N ILE A 160 -17.55 -21.99 -3.57
CA ILE A 160 -18.60 -22.75 -2.91
C ILE A 160 -19.48 -23.39 -3.97
N THR A 161 -19.32 -24.73 -4.16
CA THR A 161 -20.09 -25.49 -5.14
C THR A 161 -21.25 -26.27 -4.53
N ASP A 162 -21.27 -26.46 -3.21
CA ASP A 162 -22.32 -27.16 -2.48
C ASP A 162 -22.63 -26.45 -1.15
N GLU A 163 -23.76 -25.72 -1.10
CA GLU A 163 -24.22 -24.98 0.07
C GLU A 163 -24.43 -25.84 1.32
N LYS A 164 -24.77 -27.14 1.14
CA LYS A 164 -24.98 -28.03 2.29
C LYS A 164 -23.69 -28.48 2.92
N VAL A 165 -22.67 -28.77 2.11
CA VAL A 165 -21.33 -29.12 2.59
C VAL A 165 -20.74 -27.89 3.31
N PHE A 166 -20.86 -26.71 2.74
CA PHE A 166 -20.41 -25.47 3.36
C PHE A 166 -21.14 -25.17 4.69
N ALA A 167 -22.47 -25.37 4.73
CA ALA A 167 -23.24 -25.17 5.96
C ALA A 167 -22.87 -26.18 7.09
N GLU A 168 -22.36 -27.35 6.79
CA GLU A 168 -21.81 -28.25 7.80
C GLU A 168 -20.43 -27.83 8.28
N GLU A 169 -19.55 -27.34 7.38
CA GLU A 169 -18.24 -26.75 7.74
C GLU A 169 -18.39 -25.56 8.69
N LEU A 170 -19.39 -24.69 8.45
CA LEU A 170 -19.66 -23.51 9.30
C LEU A 170 -20.02 -23.86 10.75
N LYS A 171 -20.41 -25.10 11.06
CA LYS A 171 -20.73 -25.55 12.42
C LYS A 171 -19.49 -25.89 13.25
N ILE A 172 -18.33 -26.03 12.61
CA ILE A 172 -17.08 -26.35 13.28
C ILE A 172 -16.56 -25.11 14.01
N LYS A 173 -16.07 -25.30 15.23
CA LYS A 173 -15.43 -24.24 16.02
C LYS A 173 -13.98 -24.58 16.28
N ASP A 174 -13.10 -23.60 16.11
CA ASP A 174 -11.70 -23.71 16.50
C ASP A 174 -11.32 -22.56 17.44
N LYS A 175 -10.64 -22.89 18.55
CA LYS A 175 -10.17 -21.93 19.55
C LYS A 175 -11.21 -20.90 20.03
N GLY A 176 -12.50 -21.27 19.96
CA GLY A 176 -13.61 -20.41 20.38
C GLY A 176 -14.18 -19.51 19.27
N LEU A 177 -13.57 -19.46 18.11
CA LEU A 177 -14.10 -18.80 16.92
C LEU A 177 -15.04 -19.74 16.16
N SER A 178 -16.09 -19.17 15.55
CA SER A 178 -16.89 -19.92 14.58
C SER A 178 -16.11 -20.12 13.27
N ARG A 179 -16.43 -21.19 12.53
CA ARG A 179 -15.83 -21.41 11.23
C ARG A 179 -16.09 -20.25 10.27
N GLU A 180 -17.29 -19.69 10.33
CA GLU A 180 -17.66 -18.49 9.58
C GLU A 180 -16.74 -17.31 9.85
N ALA A 181 -16.44 -17.04 11.12
CA ALA A 181 -15.52 -15.95 11.49
C ALA A 181 -14.10 -16.20 10.94
N ILE A 182 -13.62 -17.44 10.98
CA ILE A 182 -12.31 -17.83 10.43
C ILE A 182 -12.27 -17.63 8.91
N ILE A 183 -13.31 -18.02 8.20
CA ILE A 183 -13.43 -17.88 6.75
C ILE A 183 -13.45 -16.39 6.38
N ASN A 184 -14.33 -15.61 7.02
CA ASN A 184 -14.45 -14.17 6.76
C ASN A 184 -13.12 -13.45 6.99
N GLU A 185 -12.43 -13.75 8.10
CA GLU A 185 -11.10 -13.17 8.39
C GLU A 185 -10.06 -13.56 7.33
N SER A 186 -10.10 -14.82 6.87
CA SER A 186 -9.19 -15.29 5.82
C SER A 186 -9.44 -14.59 4.49
N ASP A 187 -10.69 -14.45 4.09
CA ASP A 187 -11.09 -13.76 2.86
C ASP A 187 -10.70 -12.26 2.92
N GLU A 188 -10.98 -11.61 4.05
CA GLU A 188 -10.63 -10.20 4.26
C GLU A 188 -9.12 -9.97 4.16
N VAL A 189 -8.30 -10.80 4.79
CA VAL A 189 -6.83 -10.72 4.71
C VAL A 189 -6.34 -10.96 3.29
N VAL A 190 -6.94 -11.90 2.54
CA VAL A 190 -6.58 -12.15 1.13
C VAL A 190 -6.91 -10.95 0.26
N ILE A 191 -8.12 -10.40 0.37
CA ILE A 191 -8.56 -9.22 -0.39
C ILE A 191 -7.67 -8.01 -0.07
N ALA A 192 -7.45 -7.73 1.21
CA ALA A 192 -6.59 -6.62 1.65
C ALA A 192 -5.14 -6.79 1.16
N THR A 193 -4.61 -8.02 1.16
CA THR A 193 -3.27 -8.31 0.63
C THR A 193 -3.19 -8.06 -0.88
N ALA A 194 -4.19 -8.49 -1.64
CA ALA A 194 -4.25 -8.26 -3.08
C ALA A 194 -4.31 -6.76 -3.41
N PHE A 195 -5.14 -6.02 -2.69
CA PHE A 195 -5.26 -4.58 -2.82
C PHE A 195 -3.96 -3.86 -2.46
N ALA A 196 -3.33 -4.23 -1.32
CA ALA A 196 -2.04 -3.69 -0.90
C ALA A 196 -0.94 -3.95 -1.94
N GLN A 197 -0.91 -5.14 -2.56
CA GLN A 197 0.06 -5.43 -3.60
C GLN A 197 -0.09 -4.47 -4.79
N ILE A 198 -1.31 -4.25 -5.29
CA ILE A 198 -1.54 -3.34 -6.41
C ILE A 198 -1.20 -1.89 -6.00
N LYS A 199 -1.62 -1.46 -4.80
CA LYS A 199 -1.33 -0.12 -4.26
C LYS A 199 0.17 0.15 -4.16
N ILE A 200 0.93 -0.81 -3.67
CA ILE A 200 2.37 -0.67 -3.42
C ILE A 200 3.19 -0.81 -4.71
N THR A 201 2.86 -1.79 -5.56
CA THR A 201 3.71 -2.24 -6.67
C THR A 201 3.15 -1.96 -8.06
N GLY A 202 1.86 -1.61 -8.15
CA GLY A 202 1.13 -1.45 -9.41
C GLY A 202 0.90 -2.75 -10.17
N LYS A 203 1.07 -3.90 -9.52
CA LYS A 203 0.93 -5.25 -10.09
C LYS A 203 0.21 -6.14 -9.09
N ILE A 204 -0.30 -7.28 -9.57
CA ILE A 204 -0.84 -8.35 -8.74
C ILE A 204 -0.34 -9.69 -9.25
N ASP A 205 0.04 -10.58 -8.35
CA ASP A 205 0.35 -11.97 -8.66
C ASP A 205 -0.93 -12.70 -9.08
N GLU A 206 -0.88 -13.49 -10.14
CA GLU A 206 -2.08 -14.14 -10.71
C GLU A 206 -2.72 -15.10 -9.69
N GLU A 207 -1.91 -15.84 -8.92
CA GLU A 207 -2.43 -16.74 -7.88
C GLU A 207 -3.17 -15.96 -6.77
N LEU A 208 -2.63 -14.82 -6.32
CA LEU A 208 -3.29 -13.98 -5.31
C LEU A 208 -4.57 -13.36 -5.86
N LYS A 209 -4.55 -12.94 -7.11
CA LYS A 209 -5.74 -12.42 -7.80
C LYS A 209 -6.85 -13.45 -7.90
N GLU A 210 -6.52 -14.70 -8.29
CA GLU A 210 -7.48 -15.78 -8.33
C GLU A 210 -8.13 -16.03 -6.96
N LYS A 211 -7.33 -16.04 -5.89
CA LYS A 211 -7.85 -16.20 -4.51
C LYS A 211 -8.75 -15.05 -4.08
N ALA A 212 -8.41 -13.82 -4.44
CA ALA A 212 -9.19 -12.64 -4.05
C ALA A 212 -10.49 -12.46 -4.84
N LEU A 213 -10.69 -13.22 -5.93
CA LEU A 213 -11.90 -13.20 -6.76
C LEU A 213 -12.86 -14.36 -6.48
N LEU A 214 -12.51 -15.33 -5.63
CA LEU A 214 -13.35 -16.45 -5.21
C LEU A 214 -14.36 -16.03 -4.16
#